data_9ac1d8d2a7154eeb25e8b12b2a5f4bca
#
_entry.id   9ac1d8d2a7154eeb25e8b12b2a5f4bca
#
_cell.length_a   1.000
_cell.length_b   1.000
_cell.length_c   1.000
_cell.angle_alpha   90.00
_cell.angle_beta   90.00
_cell.angle_gamma   90.00
#
_symmetry.space_group_name_H-M   'P 1'
#
loop_
_entity.id
_entity.type
_entity.pdbx_description
1 polymer ?
#
loop_
_entity_poly.entity_id
_entity_poly.type
_entity_poly.pdbx_seq_one_letter_code
_entity_poly.pdbx_strand_id
1 'polypeptide(L)'
;MGRIIGIDLGTTNSVVATVGAGGCKIIQNKEAEQMTRSVVGAYKNDFLIGTPALNRWPLAPRDTVISIKRLMGRSASDPEIESVKKSHLYEITEPSDGSREAICVKMAGEEYTPVEISAMILKKLKTDAEFALGDPVTHAVITVPAYFSEKQIDATREAGIKAGLTVMKIIDEPTAAAVAYGIDSREQEAKTILVYDLGGGTFDISVLMMSAGAYAILDREGDMWLGGDNFDQIIADYVIDCVKSEFGVDPAENHRFMATLRMETKKAKEALSSAPMATILIPGLLRDEDNDILDVDLDITRDYFVEKSRPLVAKTVALSKKALKNAHLTMEDIDYVLMAGRR
;
A
#
# COMPACT_ATOMS: atom_id res chain seq x y z
N MET A 1 -21.49 23.13 -10.02
CA MET A 1 -20.48 22.12 -10.44
C MET A 1 -20.00 21.42 -9.20
N GLY A 2 -19.90 20.07 -9.22
CA GLY A 2 -19.33 19.35 -8.08
C GLY A 2 -17.83 19.59 -7.94
N ARG A 3 -17.29 19.34 -6.73
CA ARG A 3 -15.85 19.50 -6.43
C ARG A 3 -15.01 18.45 -7.15
N ILE A 4 -13.77 18.84 -7.44
CA ILE A 4 -12.71 17.97 -7.95
C ILE A 4 -11.76 17.64 -6.80
N ILE A 5 -11.37 16.38 -6.66
CA ILE A 5 -10.39 15.93 -5.70
C ILE A 5 -9.21 15.21 -6.37
N GLY A 6 -8.06 15.27 -5.75
CA GLY A 6 -6.93 14.39 -6.05
C GLY A 6 -6.93 13.22 -5.09
N ILE A 7 -6.72 12.01 -5.60
CA ILE A 7 -6.66 10.79 -4.79
C ILE A 7 -5.33 10.07 -5.06
N ASP A 8 -4.60 9.79 -4.00
CA ASP A 8 -3.55 8.78 -3.99
C ASP A 8 -4.16 7.49 -3.45
N LEU A 9 -4.38 6.51 -4.34
CA LEU A 9 -4.89 5.18 -3.98
C LEU A 9 -3.71 4.25 -3.67
N GLY A 10 -3.18 4.32 -2.47
CA GLY A 10 -2.00 3.53 -2.07
C GLY A 10 -2.34 2.09 -1.68
N THR A 11 -1.33 1.21 -1.67
CA THR A 11 -1.45 -0.20 -1.26
C THR A 11 -1.89 -0.33 0.20
N THR A 12 -1.32 0.48 1.09
CA THR A 12 -1.57 0.41 2.54
C THR A 12 -2.42 1.57 3.03
N ASN A 13 -2.20 2.77 2.52
CA ASN A 13 -2.92 3.99 2.89
C ASN A 13 -3.29 4.75 1.64
N SER A 14 -4.45 5.39 1.67
CA SER A 14 -4.92 6.29 0.62
C SER A 14 -5.10 7.69 1.18
N VAL A 15 -4.88 8.69 0.33
CA VAL A 15 -4.98 10.11 0.71
C VAL A 15 -5.89 10.82 -0.28
N VAL A 16 -6.65 11.78 0.22
CA VAL A 16 -7.46 12.66 -0.61
C VAL A 16 -7.11 14.11 -0.35
N ALA A 17 -7.00 14.89 -1.42
CA ALA A 17 -6.70 16.30 -1.35
C ALA A 17 -7.61 17.11 -2.27
N THR A 18 -7.73 18.40 -1.98
CA THR A 18 -8.43 19.38 -2.83
C THR A 18 -7.60 20.63 -2.98
N VAL A 19 -7.90 21.41 -4.01
CA VAL A 19 -7.30 22.73 -4.24
C VAL A 19 -8.33 23.79 -3.91
N GLY A 20 -7.98 24.72 -3.03
CA GLY A 20 -8.79 25.87 -2.65
C GLY A 20 -8.00 27.17 -2.78
N ALA A 21 -8.58 28.28 -2.31
CA ALA A 21 -7.94 29.61 -2.35
C ALA A 21 -6.56 29.67 -1.65
N GLY A 22 -6.33 28.78 -0.67
CA GLY A 22 -5.05 28.64 0.07
C GLY A 22 -4.08 27.62 -0.50
N GLY A 23 -4.31 27.08 -1.71
CA GLY A 23 -3.50 26.04 -2.32
C GLY A 23 -4.03 24.63 -2.07
N CYS A 24 -3.15 23.63 -2.20
CA CYS A 24 -3.49 22.23 -1.99
C CYS A 24 -3.66 21.94 -0.49
N LYS A 25 -4.73 21.21 -0.15
CA LYS A 25 -5.03 20.79 1.23
C LYS A 25 -5.43 19.32 1.26
N ILE A 26 -4.78 18.55 2.14
CA ILE A 26 -5.22 17.18 2.46
C ILE A 26 -6.53 17.25 3.25
N ILE A 27 -7.47 16.40 2.87
CA ILE A 27 -8.78 16.27 3.52
C ILE A 27 -8.69 15.16 4.57
N GLN A 28 -9.09 15.45 5.79
CA GLN A 28 -9.23 14.45 6.84
C GLN A 28 -10.49 13.61 6.60
N ASN A 29 -10.38 12.31 6.89
CA ASN A 29 -11.51 11.41 6.90
C ASN A 29 -12.42 11.64 8.13
N LYS A 30 -13.53 10.90 8.22
CA LYS A 30 -14.47 11.00 9.35
C LYS A 30 -13.89 10.53 10.69
N GLU A 31 -12.80 9.77 10.65
CA GLU A 31 -12.03 9.34 11.79
C GLU A 31 -10.99 10.40 12.23
N ALA A 32 -11.00 11.61 11.63
CA ALA A 32 -10.07 12.71 11.85
C ALA A 32 -8.61 12.37 11.48
N GLU A 33 -8.40 11.41 10.60
CA GLU A 33 -7.10 11.01 10.09
C GLU A 33 -6.82 11.67 8.74
N GLN A 34 -5.57 12.01 8.45
CA GLN A 34 -5.13 12.54 7.15
C GLN A 34 -5.01 11.46 6.07
N MET A 35 -5.00 10.20 6.48
CA MET A 35 -4.91 9.05 5.59
C MET A 35 -5.99 8.04 5.97
N THR A 36 -6.55 7.40 4.96
CA THR A 36 -7.47 6.29 5.12
C THR A 36 -6.72 4.99 4.86
N ARG A 37 -6.80 4.02 5.77
CA ARG A 37 -6.23 2.69 5.54
C ARG A 37 -6.92 2.04 4.33
N SER A 38 -6.14 1.48 3.40
CA SER A 38 -6.66 0.77 2.21
C SER A 38 -7.07 -0.65 2.60
N VAL A 39 -8.03 -0.74 3.53
CA VAL A 39 -8.53 -1.99 4.13
C VAL A 39 -10.04 -2.01 4.04
N VAL A 40 -10.60 -3.14 3.60
CA VAL A 40 -12.04 -3.39 3.56
C VAL A 40 -12.34 -4.67 4.34
N GLY A 41 -13.29 -4.63 5.25
CA GLY A 41 -13.70 -5.79 6.04
C GLY A 41 -15.22 -5.95 6.06
N ALA A 42 -15.70 -7.18 5.95
CA ALA A 42 -17.13 -7.45 6.10
C ALA A 42 -17.55 -7.32 7.57
N TYR A 43 -18.72 -6.73 7.78
CA TYR A 43 -19.31 -6.59 9.11
C TYR A 43 -20.83 -6.65 9.05
N LYS A 44 -21.41 -7.73 9.59
CA LYS A 44 -22.85 -8.01 9.47
C LYS A 44 -23.25 -8.04 7.99
N ASN A 45 -24.17 -7.18 7.60
CA ASN A 45 -24.66 -7.05 6.21
C ASN A 45 -24.08 -5.83 5.50
N ASP A 46 -22.93 -5.29 5.96
CA ASP A 46 -22.30 -4.08 5.44
C ASP A 46 -20.76 -4.23 5.45
N PHE A 47 -20.04 -3.19 5.06
CA PHE A 47 -18.59 -3.14 5.01
C PHE A 47 -18.04 -2.04 5.93
N LEU A 48 -16.98 -2.39 6.64
CA LEU A 48 -16.10 -1.42 7.28
C LEU A 48 -14.94 -1.11 6.34
N ILE A 49 -14.55 0.15 6.26
CA ILE A 49 -13.44 0.59 5.41
C ILE A 49 -12.52 1.50 6.23
N GLY A 50 -11.22 1.36 6.02
CA GLY A 50 -10.23 2.17 6.74
C GLY A 50 -9.85 1.60 8.10
N THR A 51 -9.56 2.49 9.05
CA THR A 51 -9.17 2.14 10.42
C THR A 51 -10.19 1.25 11.15
N PRO A 52 -11.51 1.43 11.00
CA PRO A 52 -12.48 0.49 11.58
C PRO A 52 -12.34 -0.96 11.08
N ALA A 53 -12.06 -1.16 9.79
CA ALA A 53 -11.80 -2.48 9.23
C ALA A 53 -10.49 -3.08 9.77
N LEU A 54 -9.41 -2.28 9.79
CA LEU A 54 -8.12 -2.68 10.31
C LEU A 54 -8.19 -3.11 11.78
N ASN A 55 -8.87 -2.35 12.63
CA ASN A 55 -9.04 -2.66 14.06
C ASN A 55 -9.80 -3.97 14.29
N ARG A 56 -10.64 -4.34 13.33
CA ARG A 56 -11.42 -5.59 13.39
C ARG A 56 -10.68 -6.77 12.75
N TRP A 57 -9.63 -6.55 12.03
CA TRP A 57 -8.91 -7.59 11.29
C TRP A 57 -8.57 -8.84 12.12
N PRO A 58 -8.04 -8.75 13.35
CA PRO A 58 -7.79 -9.94 14.17
C PRO A 58 -9.04 -10.78 14.50
N LEU A 59 -10.23 -10.18 14.47
CA LEU A 59 -11.49 -10.86 14.75
C LEU A 59 -12.11 -11.51 13.51
N ALA A 60 -11.78 -11.03 12.31
CA ALA A 60 -12.31 -11.52 11.05
C ALA A 60 -11.21 -11.52 9.96
N PRO A 61 -10.11 -12.28 10.16
CA PRO A 61 -8.93 -12.18 9.28
C PRO A 61 -9.20 -12.67 7.86
N ARG A 62 -10.12 -13.61 7.67
CA ARG A 62 -10.50 -14.11 6.35
C ARG A 62 -11.50 -13.20 5.61
N ASP A 63 -12.24 -12.39 6.35
CA ASP A 63 -13.23 -11.46 5.82
C ASP A 63 -12.72 -10.01 5.82
N THR A 64 -11.41 -9.82 5.84
CA THR A 64 -10.76 -8.51 5.79
C THR A 64 -9.69 -8.51 4.71
N VAL A 65 -9.91 -7.67 3.70
CA VAL A 65 -9.04 -7.52 2.53
C VAL A 65 -8.09 -6.35 2.74
N ILE A 66 -6.79 -6.61 2.60
CA ILE A 66 -5.70 -5.64 2.66
C ILE A 66 -4.90 -5.71 1.36
N SER A 67 -4.11 -4.68 1.05
CA SER A 67 -3.14 -4.65 -0.06
C SER A 67 -3.75 -4.97 -1.43
N ILE A 68 -5.05 -4.69 -1.64
CA ILE A 68 -5.79 -5.04 -2.86
C ILE A 68 -5.19 -4.43 -4.13
N LYS A 69 -4.50 -3.28 -4.02
CA LYS A 69 -3.84 -2.63 -5.17
C LYS A 69 -2.85 -3.55 -5.90
N ARG A 70 -2.22 -4.49 -5.18
CA ARG A 70 -1.31 -5.49 -5.77
C ARG A 70 -2.01 -6.45 -6.72
N LEU A 71 -3.32 -6.62 -6.59
CA LEU A 71 -4.14 -7.52 -7.39
C LEU A 71 -4.86 -6.82 -8.56
N MET A 72 -4.77 -5.47 -8.64
CA MET A 72 -5.43 -4.70 -9.70
C MET A 72 -4.91 -5.10 -11.07
N GLY A 73 -5.84 -5.42 -11.99
CA GLY A 73 -5.53 -5.79 -13.38
C GLY A 73 -4.73 -7.07 -13.54
N ARG A 74 -4.62 -7.90 -12.48
CA ARG A 74 -3.92 -9.18 -12.50
C ARG A 74 -4.83 -10.31 -12.96
N SER A 75 -4.19 -11.37 -13.45
CA SER A 75 -4.82 -12.62 -13.83
C SER A 75 -4.47 -13.73 -12.84
N ALA A 76 -5.35 -14.72 -12.70
CA ALA A 76 -5.08 -15.91 -11.91
C ALA A 76 -3.88 -16.72 -12.42
N SER A 77 -3.53 -16.56 -13.70
CA SER A 77 -2.37 -17.21 -14.35
C SER A 77 -1.03 -16.48 -14.10
N ASP A 78 -1.05 -15.30 -13.46
CA ASP A 78 0.19 -14.59 -13.19
C ASP A 78 1.05 -15.38 -12.16
N PRO A 79 2.35 -15.62 -12.45
CA PRO A 79 3.19 -16.51 -11.65
C PRO A 79 3.29 -16.10 -10.16
N GLU A 80 3.19 -14.80 -9.90
CA GLU A 80 3.29 -14.24 -8.56
C GLU A 80 2.05 -14.51 -7.70
N ILE A 81 0.89 -14.78 -8.30
CA ILE A 81 -0.38 -14.94 -7.58
C ILE A 81 -0.34 -16.12 -6.61
N GLU A 82 0.35 -17.21 -6.93
CA GLU A 82 0.51 -18.33 -6.00
C GLU A 82 1.28 -17.97 -4.73
N SER A 83 2.27 -17.09 -4.85
CA SER A 83 2.98 -16.55 -3.67
C SER A 83 2.08 -15.62 -2.85
N VAL A 84 1.27 -14.81 -3.55
CA VAL A 84 0.34 -13.87 -2.91
C VAL A 84 -0.75 -14.61 -2.15
N LYS A 85 -1.32 -15.67 -2.72
CA LYS A 85 -2.30 -16.53 -2.05
C LYS A 85 -1.78 -17.04 -0.70
N LYS A 86 -0.52 -17.46 -0.63
CA LYS A 86 0.12 -17.95 0.60
C LYS A 86 0.38 -16.85 1.63
N SER A 87 0.58 -15.63 1.18
CA SER A 87 0.93 -14.50 2.06
C SER A 87 -0.28 -13.73 2.59
N HIS A 88 -1.50 -14.00 2.12
CA HIS A 88 -2.72 -13.31 2.57
C HIS A 88 -3.60 -14.24 3.40
N LEU A 89 -4.36 -13.66 4.35
CA LEU A 89 -5.26 -14.42 5.21
C LEU A 89 -6.66 -14.57 4.60
N TYR A 90 -7.03 -13.70 3.66
CA TYR A 90 -8.25 -13.85 2.85
C TYR A 90 -7.99 -14.73 1.64
N GLU A 91 -9.03 -15.37 1.16
CA GLU A 91 -8.96 -16.29 0.02
C GLU A 91 -8.93 -15.51 -1.30
N ILE A 92 -7.98 -15.88 -2.19
CA ILE A 92 -7.87 -15.36 -3.56
C ILE A 92 -8.24 -16.52 -4.51
N THR A 93 -9.25 -16.29 -5.36
CA THR A 93 -9.83 -17.31 -6.23
C THR A 93 -9.84 -16.87 -7.69
N GLU A 94 -10.09 -17.82 -8.57
CA GLU A 94 -10.59 -17.54 -9.93
C GLU A 94 -12.07 -17.20 -9.83
N PRO A 95 -12.61 -16.32 -10.71
CA PRO A 95 -14.03 -16.03 -10.74
C PRO A 95 -14.86 -17.27 -10.98
N SER A 96 -15.98 -17.42 -10.28
CA SER A 96 -16.90 -18.56 -10.41
C SER A 96 -17.60 -18.62 -11.76
N ASP A 97 -17.62 -17.52 -12.53
CA ASP A 97 -18.16 -17.44 -13.90
C ASP A 97 -17.25 -18.05 -14.97
N GLY A 98 -16.06 -18.54 -14.57
CA GLY A 98 -15.08 -19.17 -15.47
C GLY A 98 -14.25 -18.19 -16.30
N SER A 99 -14.30 -16.91 -16.04
CA SER A 99 -13.43 -15.92 -16.68
C SER A 99 -11.99 -16.03 -16.13
N ARG A 100 -11.13 -16.77 -16.85
CA ARG A 100 -9.73 -17.04 -16.45
C ARG A 100 -8.81 -15.80 -16.47
N GLU A 101 -9.27 -14.69 -16.97
CA GLU A 101 -8.48 -13.45 -17.10
C GLU A 101 -8.58 -12.53 -15.87
N ALA A 102 -9.35 -12.88 -14.87
CA ALA A 102 -9.52 -12.09 -13.66
C ALA A 102 -9.18 -12.92 -12.42
N ILE A 103 -9.02 -12.22 -11.30
CA ILE A 103 -8.96 -12.83 -9.96
C ILE A 103 -10.04 -12.20 -9.10
N CYS A 104 -10.51 -12.96 -8.12
CA CYS A 104 -11.45 -12.52 -7.09
C CYS A 104 -10.86 -12.73 -5.70
N VAL A 105 -11.36 -12.00 -4.75
CA VAL A 105 -11.15 -12.22 -3.31
C VAL A 105 -12.49 -12.61 -2.68
N LYS A 106 -12.47 -13.56 -1.75
CA LYS A 106 -13.67 -13.92 -1.00
C LYS A 106 -13.75 -13.12 0.29
N MET A 107 -14.95 -12.62 0.59
CA MET A 107 -15.25 -11.92 1.81
C MET A 107 -16.75 -12.14 2.16
N ALA A 108 -17.02 -12.59 3.37
CA ALA A 108 -18.38 -12.96 3.84
C ALA A 108 -19.10 -13.98 2.93
N GLY A 109 -18.34 -14.89 2.30
CA GLY A 109 -18.90 -15.93 1.42
C GLY A 109 -19.14 -15.49 -0.03
N GLU A 110 -18.97 -14.21 -0.35
CA GLU A 110 -19.16 -13.64 -1.68
C GLU A 110 -17.82 -13.35 -2.36
N GLU A 111 -17.80 -13.34 -3.69
CA GLU A 111 -16.64 -13.02 -4.51
C GLU A 111 -16.66 -11.53 -4.91
N TYR A 112 -15.51 -10.89 -4.77
CA TYR A 112 -15.31 -9.48 -5.16
C TYR A 112 -14.06 -9.37 -6.03
N THR A 113 -14.16 -8.62 -7.10
CA THR A 113 -13.00 -8.26 -7.92
C THR A 113 -12.12 -7.23 -7.19
N PRO A 114 -10.81 -7.15 -7.49
CA PRO A 114 -9.95 -6.07 -6.98
C PRO A 114 -10.48 -4.67 -7.30
N VAL A 115 -11.16 -4.52 -8.45
CA VAL A 115 -11.83 -3.28 -8.86
C VAL A 115 -12.94 -2.90 -7.90
N GLU A 116 -13.79 -3.86 -7.49
CA GLU A 116 -14.91 -3.61 -6.56
C GLU A 116 -14.41 -3.26 -5.16
N ILE A 117 -13.42 -3.98 -4.65
CA ILE A 117 -12.80 -3.64 -3.35
C ILE A 117 -12.16 -2.23 -3.40
N SER A 118 -11.44 -1.91 -4.47
CA SER A 118 -10.85 -0.57 -4.65
C SER A 118 -11.93 0.51 -4.78
N ALA A 119 -13.04 0.21 -5.44
CA ALA A 119 -14.19 1.12 -5.53
C ALA A 119 -14.81 1.41 -4.17
N MET A 120 -14.86 0.44 -3.26
CA MET A 120 -15.33 0.67 -1.88
C MET A 120 -14.42 1.67 -1.14
N ILE A 121 -13.10 1.54 -1.29
CA ILE A 121 -12.12 2.49 -0.72
C ILE A 121 -12.33 3.88 -1.32
N LEU A 122 -12.39 3.98 -2.64
CA LEU A 122 -12.59 5.25 -3.34
C LEU A 122 -13.92 5.92 -2.98
N LYS A 123 -14.98 5.12 -2.79
CA LYS A 123 -16.30 5.61 -2.35
C LYS A 123 -16.24 6.19 -0.93
N LYS A 124 -15.48 5.55 -0.02
CA LYS A 124 -15.25 6.14 1.32
C LYS A 124 -14.50 7.46 1.21
N LEU A 125 -13.40 7.53 0.45
CA LEU A 125 -12.63 8.76 0.27
C LEU A 125 -13.49 9.89 -0.31
N LYS A 126 -14.35 9.58 -1.29
CA LYS A 126 -15.33 10.52 -1.85
C LYS A 126 -16.29 11.01 -0.77
N THR A 127 -16.91 10.10 -0.02
CA THR A 127 -17.89 10.42 1.03
C THR A 127 -17.28 11.25 2.16
N ASP A 128 -16.05 10.95 2.55
CA ASP A 128 -15.32 11.72 3.57
C ASP A 128 -14.97 13.12 3.05
N ALA A 129 -14.59 13.23 1.77
CA ALA A 129 -14.33 14.52 1.14
C ALA A 129 -15.60 15.36 1.05
N GLU A 130 -16.73 14.77 0.66
CA GLU A 130 -18.04 15.45 0.65
C GLU A 130 -18.44 15.96 2.03
N PHE A 131 -18.21 15.15 3.06
CA PHE A 131 -18.48 15.55 4.44
C PHE A 131 -17.60 16.72 4.89
N ALA A 132 -16.29 16.66 4.59
CA ALA A 132 -15.35 17.70 5.00
C ALA A 132 -15.51 19.02 4.22
N LEU A 133 -15.92 18.95 2.95
CA LEU A 133 -16.07 20.10 2.06
C LEU A 133 -17.49 20.73 2.14
N GLY A 134 -18.48 19.96 2.61
CA GLY A 134 -19.89 20.37 2.59
C GLY A 134 -20.50 20.46 1.18
N ASP A 135 -19.82 19.94 0.17
CA ASP A 135 -20.19 20.00 -1.24
C ASP A 135 -20.11 18.61 -1.90
N PRO A 136 -20.95 18.31 -2.91
CA PRO A 136 -20.83 17.07 -3.66
C PRO A 136 -19.48 16.97 -4.40
N VAL A 137 -18.84 15.81 -4.32
CA VAL A 137 -17.62 15.48 -5.06
C VAL A 137 -17.99 14.62 -6.26
N THR A 138 -17.71 15.10 -7.46
CA THR A 138 -18.12 14.43 -8.71
C THR A 138 -16.95 14.01 -9.59
N HIS A 139 -15.79 14.63 -9.43
CA HIS A 139 -14.63 14.42 -10.30
C HIS A 139 -13.40 14.09 -9.48
N ALA A 140 -12.51 13.26 -10.05
CA ALA A 140 -11.24 12.95 -9.44
C ALA A 140 -10.09 12.86 -10.44
N VAL A 141 -8.89 13.20 -9.96
CA VAL A 141 -7.61 12.77 -10.54
C VAL A 141 -7.06 11.71 -9.60
N ILE A 142 -6.67 10.53 -10.13
CA ILE A 142 -6.19 9.40 -9.31
C ILE A 142 -4.76 9.09 -9.70
N THR A 143 -3.89 8.78 -8.72
CA THR A 143 -2.51 8.38 -8.99
C THR A 143 -2.37 6.86 -9.10
N VAL A 144 -1.38 6.43 -9.90
CA VAL A 144 -0.96 5.04 -10.06
C VAL A 144 0.56 4.96 -10.09
N PRO A 145 1.17 3.80 -9.74
CA PRO A 145 2.59 3.58 -9.94
C PRO A 145 3.00 3.79 -11.40
N ALA A 146 4.20 4.32 -11.62
CA ALA A 146 4.66 4.68 -12.96
C ALA A 146 4.72 3.50 -13.93
N TYR A 147 4.95 2.28 -13.45
CA TYR A 147 5.06 1.10 -14.30
C TYR A 147 3.78 0.21 -14.33
N PHE A 148 2.63 0.76 -13.87
CA PHE A 148 1.36 0.07 -14.10
C PHE A 148 1.14 -0.17 -15.59
N SER A 149 0.70 -1.38 -15.94
CA SER A 149 0.25 -1.72 -17.28
C SER A 149 -1.07 -1.01 -17.62
N GLU A 150 -1.40 -0.92 -18.89
CA GLU A 150 -2.68 -0.36 -19.35
C GLU A 150 -3.87 -1.07 -18.66
N LYS A 151 -3.84 -2.41 -18.49
CA LYS A 151 -4.87 -3.16 -17.77
C LYS A 151 -5.03 -2.68 -16.31
N GLN A 152 -3.94 -2.37 -15.63
CA GLN A 152 -3.97 -1.88 -14.24
C GLN A 152 -4.46 -0.43 -14.16
N ILE A 153 -4.09 0.40 -15.12
CA ILE A 153 -4.57 1.78 -15.26
C ILE A 153 -6.08 1.78 -15.52
N ASP A 154 -6.56 0.96 -16.44
CA ASP A 154 -7.98 0.84 -16.77
C ASP A 154 -8.79 0.29 -15.60
N ALA A 155 -8.28 -0.72 -14.88
CA ALA A 155 -8.89 -1.24 -13.66
C ALA A 155 -9.02 -0.16 -12.57
N THR A 156 -7.99 0.71 -12.43
CA THR A 156 -8.04 1.83 -11.48
C THR A 156 -9.08 2.87 -11.91
N ARG A 157 -9.17 3.17 -13.20
CA ARG A 157 -10.19 4.06 -13.76
C ARG A 157 -11.59 3.51 -13.52
N GLU A 158 -11.81 2.22 -13.78
CA GLU A 158 -13.08 1.54 -13.56
C GLU A 158 -13.49 1.59 -12.07
N ALA A 159 -12.56 1.35 -11.15
CA ALA A 159 -12.81 1.47 -9.73
C ALA A 159 -13.30 2.88 -9.35
N GLY A 160 -12.70 3.94 -9.93
CA GLY A 160 -13.15 5.31 -9.75
C GLY A 160 -14.57 5.54 -10.26
N ILE A 161 -14.92 5.00 -11.43
CA ILE A 161 -16.26 5.11 -12.02
C ILE A 161 -17.27 4.35 -11.13
N LYS A 162 -16.96 3.13 -10.71
CA LYS A 162 -17.80 2.34 -9.77
C LYS A 162 -18.01 3.06 -8.42
N ALA A 163 -17.05 3.87 -7.97
CA ALA A 163 -17.17 4.72 -6.79
C ALA A 163 -18.06 5.97 -6.99
N GLY A 164 -18.59 6.17 -8.20
CA GLY A 164 -19.41 7.32 -8.56
C GLY A 164 -18.60 8.59 -8.79
N LEU A 165 -17.39 8.46 -9.34
CA LEU A 165 -16.51 9.56 -9.72
C LEU A 165 -16.35 9.61 -11.25
N THR A 166 -16.34 10.81 -11.81
CA THR A 166 -15.80 11.05 -13.15
C THR A 166 -14.29 11.14 -13.03
N VAL A 167 -13.57 10.12 -13.49
CA VAL A 167 -12.11 10.10 -13.48
C VAL A 167 -11.58 10.97 -14.62
N MET A 168 -11.16 12.18 -14.30
CA MET A 168 -10.68 13.16 -15.27
C MET A 168 -9.33 12.78 -15.86
N LYS A 169 -8.44 12.27 -15.01
CA LYS A 169 -7.10 11.85 -15.40
C LYS A 169 -6.56 10.81 -14.42
N ILE A 170 -5.80 9.88 -14.95
CA ILE A 170 -4.86 9.06 -14.16
C ILE A 170 -3.48 9.67 -14.41
N ILE A 171 -2.72 9.89 -13.35
CA ILE A 171 -1.33 10.37 -13.41
C ILE A 171 -0.43 9.41 -12.64
N ASP A 172 0.83 9.34 -13.04
CA ASP A 172 1.79 8.52 -12.30
C ASP A 172 2.23 9.20 -10.99
N GLU A 173 2.48 8.37 -9.97
CA GLU A 173 2.86 8.81 -8.63
C GLU A 173 4.13 9.67 -8.61
N PRO A 174 5.23 9.32 -9.34
CA PRO A 174 6.42 10.17 -9.36
C PRO A 174 6.19 11.55 -9.96
N THR A 175 5.38 11.68 -11.01
CA THR A 175 4.99 12.99 -11.56
C THR A 175 4.18 13.78 -10.53
N ALA A 176 3.23 13.13 -9.84
CA ALA A 176 2.46 13.78 -8.77
C ALA A 176 3.36 14.25 -7.62
N ALA A 177 4.35 13.44 -7.23
CA ALA A 177 5.33 13.81 -6.21
C ALA A 177 6.18 15.02 -6.64
N ALA A 178 6.69 15.03 -7.88
CA ALA A 178 7.48 16.14 -8.40
C ALA A 178 6.66 17.45 -8.43
N VAL A 179 5.41 17.38 -8.87
CA VAL A 179 4.50 18.54 -8.86
C VAL A 179 4.22 19.03 -7.44
N ALA A 180 3.98 18.12 -6.48
CA ALA A 180 3.68 18.46 -5.09
C ALA A 180 4.87 19.10 -4.36
N TYR A 181 6.08 18.69 -4.69
CA TYR A 181 7.30 19.30 -4.13
C TYR A 181 7.53 20.73 -4.62
N GLY A 182 6.73 21.22 -5.59
CA GLY A 182 6.80 22.60 -6.06
C GLY A 182 8.14 22.91 -6.73
N ILE A 183 8.78 21.92 -7.35
CA ILE A 183 9.93 22.16 -8.22
C ILE A 183 9.42 23.12 -9.27
N ASP A 184 9.96 24.37 -9.24
CA ASP A 184 9.33 25.52 -9.87
C ASP A 184 9.21 25.29 -11.38
N SER A 185 8.00 25.00 -11.81
CA SER A 185 7.67 24.79 -13.22
C SER A 185 7.95 26.03 -14.10
N ARG A 186 8.30 27.17 -13.49
CA ARG A 186 8.68 28.41 -14.17
C ARG A 186 10.18 28.48 -14.49
N GLU A 187 11.01 27.60 -13.91
CA GLU A 187 12.40 27.50 -14.32
C GLU A 187 12.48 27.00 -15.76
N GLN A 188 13.16 27.77 -16.60
CA GLN A 188 13.38 27.44 -18.02
C GLN A 188 14.47 26.38 -18.21
N GLU A 189 15.35 26.24 -17.23
CA GLU A 189 16.39 25.22 -17.25
C GLU A 189 15.80 23.82 -17.00
N ALA A 190 16.25 22.87 -17.79
CA ALA A 190 15.90 21.47 -17.55
C ALA A 190 16.49 20.98 -16.23
N LYS A 191 15.68 20.29 -15.42
CA LYS A 191 16.09 19.66 -14.15
C LYS A 191 15.84 18.17 -14.19
N THR A 192 16.80 17.41 -13.72
CA THR A 192 16.69 15.96 -13.59
C THR A 192 16.34 15.58 -12.16
N ILE A 193 15.27 14.81 -12.00
CA ILE A 193 14.69 14.44 -10.72
C ILE A 193 14.69 12.93 -10.60
N LEU A 194 15.27 12.41 -9.52
CA LEU A 194 15.15 11.01 -9.13
C LEU A 194 14.08 10.88 -8.06
N VAL A 195 12.98 10.19 -8.36
CA VAL A 195 11.92 9.90 -7.39
C VAL A 195 12.10 8.47 -6.89
N TYR A 196 12.42 8.34 -5.60
CA TYR A 196 12.59 7.07 -4.90
C TYR A 196 11.36 6.86 -4.01
N ASP A 197 10.44 6.01 -4.46
CA ASP A 197 9.19 5.72 -3.75
C ASP A 197 9.21 4.31 -3.16
N LEU A 198 9.39 4.20 -1.85
CA LEU A 198 9.26 2.95 -1.10
C LEU A 198 7.94 2.97 -0.33
N GLY A 199 6.90 2.46 -0.98
CA GLY A 199 5.56 2.34 -0.41
C GLY A 199 5.42 1.17 0.58
N GLY A 200 4.17 0.92 1.01
CA GLY A 200 3.88 -0.21 1.88
C GLY A 200 4.02 -1.57 1.19
N GLY A 201 3.72 -1.63 -0.09
CA GLY A 201 3.71 -2.87 -0.85
C GLY A 201 4.54 -2.89 -2.11
N THR A 202 4.95 -1.72 -2.61
CA THR A 202 5.69 -1.57 -3.87
C THR A 202 6.91 -0.68 -3.66
N PHE A 203 7.91 -0.88 -4.49
CA PHE A 203 9.04 0.01 -4.66
C PHE A 203 9.07 0.51 -6.10
N ASP A 204 9.11 1.83 -6.25
CA ASP A 204 9.20 2.52 -7.52
C ASP A 204 10.40 3.48 -7.52
N ILE A 205 11.16 3.47 -8.61
CA ILE A 205 12.21 4.43 -8.88
C ILE A 205 12.00 5.02 -10.27
N SER A 206 11.92 6.32 -10.37
CA SER A 206 11.69 7.02 -11.64
C SER A 206 12.69 8.14 -11.82
N VAL A 207 13.26 8.22 -13.01
CA VAL A 207 14.10 9.34 -13.44
C VAL A 207 13.25 10.24 -14.32
N LEU A 208 13.05 11.47 -13.90
CA LEU A 208 12.21 12.46 -14.57
C LEU A 208 13.07 13.62 -15.06
N MET A 209 12.73 14.15 -16.21
CA MET A 209 13.20 15.47 -16.66
C MET A 209 12.04 16.45 -16.55
N MET A 210 12.30 17.59 -15.93
CA MET A 210 11.39 18.72 -15.91
C MET A 210 11.99 19.84 -16.74
N SER A 211 11.18 20.43 -17.63
CA SER A 211 11.56 21.63 -18.40
C SER A 211 10.31 22.42 -18.77
N ALA A 212 10.33 23.72 -18.52
CA ALA A 212 9.26 24.65 -18.86
C ALA A 212 7.85 24.19 -18.42
N GLY A 213 7.75 23.57 -17.24
CA GLY A 213 6.49 23.08 -16.66
C GLY A 213 5.99 21.73 -17.20
N ALA A 214 6.73 21.11 -18.10
CA ALA A 214 6.46 19.76 -18.58
C ALA A 214 7.35 18.75 -17.85
N TYR A 215 6.82 17.55 -17.58
CA TYR A 215 7.54 16.43 -16.98
C TYR A 215 7.61 15.28 -17.99
N ALA A 216 8.78 14.72 -18.16
CA ALA A 216 8.99 13.55 -18.99
C ALA A 216 9.70 12.47 -18.17
N ILE A 217 9.18 11.24 -18.17
CA ILE A 217 9.86 10.10 -17.58
C ILE A 217 10.95 9.66 -18.55
N LEU A 218 12.21 9.68 -18.10
CA LEU A 218 13.35 9.21 -18.87
C LEU A 218 13.53 7.70 -18.74
N ASP A 219 13.38 7.19 -17.52
CA ASP A 219 13.34 5.75 -17.22
C ASP A 219 12.60 5.49 -15.91
N ARG A 220 12.16 4.25 -15.74
CA ARG A 220 11.48 3.75 -14.55
C ARG A 220 11.83 2.30 -14.30
N GLU A 221 12.11 1.98 -13.07
CA GLU A 221 12.32 0.62 -12.58
C GLU A 221 11.53 0.44 -11.30
N GLY A 222 11.29 -0.79 -10.89
CA GLY A 222 10.56 -1.02 -9.65
C GLY A 222 10.37 -2.49 -9.35
N ASP A 223 9.73 -2.74 -8.21
CA ASP A 223 9.32 -4.07 -7.78
C ASP A 223 7.96 -3.98 -7.09
N MET A 224 6.95 -4.58 -7.70
CA MET A 224 5.57 -4.59 -7.19
C MET A 224 5.38 -5.42 -5.92
N TRP A 225 6.41 -6.17 -5.52
CA TRP A 225 6.38 -7.06 -4.37
C TRP A 225 7.36 -6.64 -3.28
N LEU A 226 8.07 -5.53 -3.45
CA LEU A 226 9.02 -4.98 -2.50
C LEU A 226 8.44 -3.70 -1.86
N GLY A 227 8.21 -3.72 -0.57
CA GLY A 227 7.69 -2.58 0.18
C GLY A 227 7.74 -2.82 1.68
N GLY A 228 7.14 -1.93 2.45
CA GLY A 228 7.07 -1.98 3.90
C GLY A 228 6.60 -3.31 4.47
N ASP A 229 5.69 -4.01 3.76
CA ASP A 229 5.19 -5.33 4.15
C ASP A 229 6.31 -6.39 4.20
N ASN A 230 7.33 -6.28 3.34
CA ASN A 230 8.48 -7.19 3.36
C ASN A 230 9.39 -6.94 4.57
N PHE A 231 9.49 -5.69 5.00
CA PHE A 231 10.20 -5.34 6.23
C PHE A 231 9.42 -5.80 7.47
N ASP A 232 8.08 -5.70 7.46
CA ASP A 232 7.22 -6.24 8.51
C ASP A 232 7.36 -7.77 8.61
N GLN A 233 7.52 -8.47 7.47
CA GLN A 233 7.69 -9.92 7.42
C GLN A 233 8.98 -10.39 8.10
N ILE A 234 10.09 -9.63 8.04
CA ILE A 234 11.32 -9.94 8.76
C ILE A 234 11.06 -10.09 10.28
N ILE A 235 10.26 -9.18 10.82
CA ILE A 235 9.88 -9.19 12.24
C ILE A 235 8.90 -10.34 12.52
N ALA A 236 7.95 -10.57 11.61
CA ALA A 236 7.01 -11.68 11.74
C ALA A 236 7.72 -13.04 11.75
N ASP A 237 8.66 -13.26 10.84
CA ASP A 237 9.45 -14.49 10.77
C ASP A 237 10.25 -14.72 12.07
N TYR A 238 10.87 -13.66 12.60
CA TYR A 238 11.57 -13.73 13.89
C TYR A 238 10.64 -14.19 15.02
N VAL A 239 9.45 -13.62 15.14
CA VAL A 239 8.47 -13.99 16.18
C VAL A 239 7.99 -15.43 15.98
N ILE A 240 7.70 -15.84 14.74
CA ILE A 240 7.25 -17.20 14.42
C ILE A 240 8.34 -18.22 14.79
N ASP A 241 9.59 -17.93 14.48
CA ASP A 241 10.73 -18.80 14.80
C ASP A 241 10.93 -18.91 16.33
N CYS A 242 10.79 -17.81 17.08
CA CYS A 242 10.83 -17.83 18.54
C CYS A 242 9.69 -18.68 19.12
N VAL A 243 8.46 -18.47 18.65
CA VAL A 243 7.28 -19.25 19.11
C VAL A 243 7.48 -20.75 18.86
N LYS A 244 7.97 -21.11 17.68
CA LYS A 244 8.27 -22.52 17.36
C LYS A 244 9.36 -23.11 18.24
N SER A 245 10.41 -22.35 18.50
CA SER A 245 11.57 -22.85 19.28
C SER A 245 11.30 -22.91 20.77
N GLU A 246 10.55 -21.99 21.34
CA GLU A 246 10.29 -21.87 22.77
C GLU A 246 9.10 -22.74 23.22
N PHE A 247 8.02 -22.74 22.41
CA PHE A 247 6.75 -23.37 22.79
C PHE A 247 6.41 -24.62 21.97
N GLY A 248 7.19 -24.96 20.93
CA GLY A 248 6.91 -26.09 20.05
C GLY A 248 5.67 -25.92 19.16
N VAL A 249 5.05 -24.75 19.14
CA VAL A 249 3.77 -24.49 18.46
C VAL A 249 4.03 -23.79 17.13
N ASP A 250 3.41 -24.27 16.03
CA ASP A 250 3.37 -23.54 14.76
C ASP A 250 2.14 -22.62 14.71
N PRO A 251 2.32 -21.29 14.76
CA PRO A 251 1.20 -20.37 14.78
C PRO A 251 0.54 -20.14 13.41
N ALA A 252 1.06 -20.71 12.32
CA ALA A 252 0.65 -20.41 10.94
C ALA A 252 -0.85 -20.63 10.67
N GLU A 253 -1.44 -21.67 11.28
CA GLU A 253 -2.86 -21.98 11.14
C GLU A 253 -3.78 -21.10 12.01
N ASN A 254 -3.21 -20.40 12.99
CA ASN A 254 -3.98 -19.47 13.81
C ASN A 254 -4.09 -18.11 13.13
N HIS A 255 -5.09 -17.96 12.27
CA HIS A 255 -5.28 -16.73 11.50
C HIS A 255 -5.48 -15.47 12.36
N ARG A 256 -6.05 -15.64 13.57
CA ARG A 256 -6.21 -14.53 14.52
C ARG A 256 -4.87 -14.07 15.07
N PHE A 257 -4.02 -15.02 15.45
CA PHE A 257 -2.65 -14.71 15.84
C PHE A 257 -1.89 -14.05 14.70
N MET A 258 -1.93 -14.62 13.49
CA MET A 258 -1.23 -14.07 12.32
C MET A 258 -1.69 -12.65 11.95
N ALA A 259 -2.97 -12.34 12.07
CA ALA A 259 -3.46 -10.98 11.84
C ALA A 259 -2.97 -10.01 12.92
N THR A 260 -3.00 -10.42 14.19
CA THR A 260 -2.48 -9.62 15.29
C THR A 260 -0.97 -9.40 15.14
N LEU A 261 -0.21 -10.47 14.83
CA LEU A 261 1.23 -10.40 14.60
C LEU A 261 1.57 -9.36 13.54
N ARG A 262 0.89 -9.35 12.39
CA ARG A 262 1.13 -8.36 11.32
C ARG A 262 0.86 -6.93 11.77
N MET A 263 -0.09 -6.71 12.65
CA MET A 263 -0.34 -5.38 13.23
C MET A 263 0.77 -4.96 14.18
N GLU A 264 1.23 -5.88 15.04
CA GLU A 264 2.28 -5.60 16.02
C GLU A 264 3.66 -5.46 15.35
N THR A 265 3.99 -6.29 14.35
CA THR A 265 5.26 -6.15 13.59
C THR A 265 5.38 -4.81 12.89
N LYS A 266 4.27 -4.28 12.34
CA LYS A 266 4.26 -2.95 11.75
C LYS A 266 4.53 -1.86 12.80
N LYS A 267 3.91 -1.94 13.97
CA LYS A 267 4.17 -1.00 15.07
C LYS A 267 5.63 -1.10 15.55
N ALA A 268 6.14 -2.32 15.68
CA ALA A 268 7.53 -2.55 16.07
C ALA A 268 8.51 -1.97 15.05
N LYS A 269 8.31 -2.18 13.75
CA LYS A 269 9.09 -1.55 12.68
C LYS A 269 9.09 -0.03 12.79
N GLU A 270 7.91 0.57 12.96
CA GLU A 270 7.78 2.02 13.11
C GLU A 270 8.51 2.53 14.37
N ALA A 271 8.42 1.81 15.50
CA ALA A 271 9.11 2.15 16.74
C ALA A 271 10.64 2.05 16.60
N LEU A 272 11.14 1.04 15.89
CA LEU A 272 12.58 0.86 15.63
C LEU A 272 13.20 2.01 14.81
N SER A 273 12.40 2.89 14.19
CA SER A 273 12.91 4.11 13.55
C SER A 273 13.50 5.11 14.57
N SER A 274 13.00 5.11 15.80
CA SER A 274 13.42 6.04 16.86
C SER A 274 14.00 5.36 18.10
N ALA A 275 13.61 4.10 18.39
CA ALA A 275 14.07 3.35 19.56
C ALA A 275 15.09 2.26 19.18
N PRO A 276 16.04 1.90 20.04
CA PRO A 276 17.00 0.83 19.78
C PRO A 276 16.37 -0.57 19.84
N MET A 277 15.19 -0.69 20.43
CA MET A 277 14.47 -1.93 20.67
C MET A 277 12.98 -1.69 20.64
N ALA A 278 12.20 -2.68 20.22
CA ALA A 278 10.75 -2.70 20.27
C ALA A 278 10.26 -4.03 20.84
N THR A 279 9.19 -3.98 21.64
CA THR A 279 8.55 -5.17 22.23
C THR A 279 7.31 -5.54 21.42
N ILE A 280 7.14 -6.84 21.17
CA ILE A 280 5.97 -7.42 20.54
C ILE A 280 5.22 -8.22 21.58
N LEU A 281 4.01 -7.78 21.91
CA LEU A 281 3.16 -8.38 22.92
C LEU A 281 1.87 -8.91 22.27
N ILE A 282 1.67 -10.24 22.29
CA ILE A 282 0.47 -10.90 21.77
C ILE A 282 -0.04 -11.90 22.83
N PRO A 283 -0.93 -11.47 23.74
CA PRO A 283 -1.40 -12.32 24.82
C PRO A 283 -2.54 -13.25 24.38
N GLY A 284 -2.54 -14.47 24.91
CA GLY A 284 -3.70 -15.34 24.97
C GLY A 284 -4.25 -15.90 23.66
N LEU A 285 -3.50 -15.79 22.57
CA LEU A 285 -3.96 -16.24 21.24
C LEU A 285 -3.44 -17.63 20.86
N LEU A 286 -2.42 -18.13 21.53
CA LEU A 286 -1.85 -19.46 21.28
C LEU A 286 -2.08 -20.37 22.48
N ARG A 287 -1.92 -21.68 22.25
CA ARG A 287 -1.95 -22.72 23.28
C ARG A 287 -0.86 -23.72 22.98
N ASP A 288 -0.26 -24.27 24.04
CA ASP A 288 0.70 -25.38 23.92
C ASP A 288 0.01 -26.73 23.74
N GLU A 289 0.80 -27.80 23.76
CA GLU A 289 0.29 -29.18 23.63
C GLU A 289 -0.58 -29.61 24.82
N ASP A 290 -0.36 -29.04 26.00
CA ASP A 290 -1.16 -29.26 27.22
C ASP A 290 -2.42 -28.40 27.31
N ASN A 291 -2.67 -27.59 26.25
CA ASN A 291 -3.77 -26.62 26.11
C ASN A 291 -3.68 -25.42 27.08
N ASP A 292 -2.49 -25.16 27.62
CA ASP A 292 -2.21 -23.96 28.41
C ASP A 292 -2.08 -22.72 27.51
N ILE A 293 -2.52 -21.58 28.04
CA ILE A 293 -2.50 -20.31 27.30
C ILE A 293 -1.06 -19.80 27.22
N LEU A 294 -0.62 -19.45 26.02
CA LEU A 294 0.67 -18.86 25.76
C LEU A 294 0.55 -17.35 25.48
N ASP A 295 1.37 -16.58 26.17
CA ASP A 295 1.60 -15.16 25.90
C ASP A 295 2.93 -15.01 25.17
N VAL A 296 2.89 -14.31 24.05
CA VAL A 296 4.10 -13.94 23.30
C VAL A 296 4.53 -12.55 23.74
N ASP A 297 5.70 -12.46 24.38
CA ASP A 297 6.34 -11.24 24.84
C ASP A 297 7.81 -11.27 24.40
N LEU A 298 8.12 -10.63 23.28
CA LEU A 298 9.42 -10.70 22.61
C LEU A 298 9.97 -9.33 22.28
N ASP A 299 11.24 -9.14 22.55
CA ASP A 299 11.98 -7.97 22.16
C ASP A 299 12.73 -8.20 20.85
N ILE A 300 12.69 -7.19 19.98
CA ILE A 300 13.50 -7.13 18.76
C ILE A 300 14.38 -5.89 18.76
N THR A 301 15.65 -6.04 18.44
CA THR A 301 16.59 -4.93 18.39
C THR A 301 16.64 -4.30 16.99
N ARG A 302 16.93 -2.97 16.94
CA ARG A 302 17.20 -2.27 15.69
C ARG A 302 18.35 -2.91 14.91
N ASP A 303 19.42 -3.34 15.59
CA ASP A 303 20.59 -3.91 14.93
C ASP A 303 20.25 -5.19 14.18
N TYR A 304 19.47 -6.09 14.80
CA TYR A 304 18.95 -7.29 14.14
C TYR A 304 18.10 -6.92 12.91
N PHE A 305 17.16 -6.00 13.10
CA PHE A 305 16.26 -5.58 12.01
C PHE A 305 17.04 -4.96 10.85
N VAL A 306 18.01 -4.09 11.13
CA VAL A 306 18.88 -3.46 10.11
C VAL A 306 19.68 -4.52 9.35
N GLU A 307 20.29 -5.46 10.07
CA GLU A 307 21.06 -6.54 9.44
C GLU A 307 20.19 -7.38 8.49
N LYS A 308 19.04 -7.82 8.95
CA LYS A 308 18.10 -8.63 8.14
C LYS A 308 17.46 -7.85 6.99
N SER A 309 17.34 -6.53 7.10
CA SER A 309 16.78 -5.65 6.07
C SER A 309 17.76 -5.33 4.93
N ARG A 310 19.07 -5.53 5.12
CA ARG A 310 20.10 -5.19 4.12
C ARG A 310 19.85 -5.74 2.71
N PRO A 311 19.40 -7.00 2.51
CA PRO A 311 19.13 -7.52 1.18
C PRO A 311 18.01 -6.77 0.45
N LEU A 312 16.96 -6.35 1.19
CA LEU A 312 15.84 -5.58 0.63
C LEU A 312 16.32 -4.20 0.18
N VAL A 313 17.10 -3.51 1.04
CA VAL A 313 17.69 -2.20 0.70
C VAL A 313 18.67 -2.31 -0.46
N ALA A 314 19.51 -3.36 -0.49
CA ALA A 314 20.45 -3.57 -1.61
C ALA A 314 19.70 -3.74 -2.94
N LYS A 315 18.53 -4.39 -2.94
CA LYS A 315 17.69 -4.54 -4.13
C LYS A 315 17.17 -3.19 -4.64
N THR A 316 16.69 -2.30 -3.73
CA THR A 316 16.25 -0.95 -4.15
C THR A 316 17.38 -0.14 -4.75
N VAL A 317 18.58 -0.21 -4.16
CA VAL A 317 19.77 0.47 -4.69
C VAL A 317 20.17 -0.08 -6.08
N ALA A 318 20.07 -1.40 -6.28
CA ALA A 318 20.36 -2.02 -7.58
C ALA A 318 19.39 -1.54 -8.67
N LEU A 319 18.10 -1.47 -8.35
CA LEU A 319 17.06 -0.96 -9.25
C LEU A 319 17.29 0.54 -9.57
N SER A 320 17.66 1.34 -8.57
CA SER A 320 17.97 2.76 -8.77
C SER A 320 19.16 2.96 -9.72
N LYS A 321 20.23 2.18 -9.54
CA LYS A 321 21.38 2.19 -10.45
C LYS A 321 21.03 1.75 -11.87
N LYS A 322 20.11 0.78 -11.99
CA LYS A 322 19.61 0.32 -13.29
C LYS A 322 18.83 1.43 -14.01
N ALA A 323 17.91 2.12 -13.30
CA ALA A 323 17.15 3.23 -13.86
C ALA A 323 18.06 4.37 -14.36
N LEU A 324 19.06 4.76 -13.57
CA LEU A 324 20.04 5.76 -13.99
C LEU A 324 20.82 5.32 -15.25
N LYS A 325 21.30 4.08 -15.26
CA LYS A 325 22.01 3.53 -16.41
C LYS A 325 21.16 3.52 -17.67
N ASN A 326 19.92 3.11 -17.58
CA ASN A 326 18.98 3.09 -18.71
C ASN A 326 18.69 4.50 -19.23
N ALA A 327 18.57 5.48 -18.33
CA ALA A 327 18.43 6.89 -18.67
C ALA A 327 19.72 7.53 -19.21
N HIS A 328 20.83 6.77 -19.28
CA HIS A 328 22.18 7.26 -19.65
C HIS A 328 22.68 8.38 -18.73
N LEU A 329 22.35 8.32 -17.44
CA LEU A 329 22.71 9.29 -16.42
C LEU A 329 23.52 8.65 -15.29
N THR A 330 24.21 9.52 -14.54
CA THR A 330 24.89 9.21 -13.28
C THR A 330 24.21 9.95 -12.12
N MET A 331 24.65 9.72 -10.89
CA MET A 331 24.15 10.51 -9.75
C MET A 331 24.55 11.98 -9.80
N GLU A 332 25.62 12.32 -10.53
CA GLU A 332 26.10 13.70 -10.70
C GLU A 332 25.18 14.52 -11.61
N ASP A 333 24.39 13.84 -12.46
CA ASP A 333 23.41 14.44 -13.37
C ASP A 333 22.06 14.70 -12.72
N ILE A 334 21.87 14.30 -11.43
CA ILE A 334 20.62 14.44 -10.70
C ILE A 334 20.60 15.74 -9.90
N ASP A 335 19.69 16.65 -10.25
CA ASP A 335 19.49 17.91 -9.54
C ASP A 335 18.72 17.71 -8.22
N TYR A 336 17.73 16.80 -8.20
CA TYR A 336 16.87 16.55 -7.03
C TYR A 336 16.63 15.05 -6.80
N VAL A 337 16.68 14.65 -5.53
CA VAL A 337 16.21 13.32 -5.09
C VAL A 337 14.98 13.52 -4.23
N LEU A 338 13.84 13.00 -4.69
CA LEU A 338 12.60 13.01 -3.94
C LEU A 338 12.39 11.65 -3.30
N MET A 339 12.33 11.65 -1.97
CA MET A 339 12.00 10.46 -1.18
C MET A 339 10.50 10.44 -0.93
N ALA A 340 9.79 9.52 -1.57
CA ALA A 340 8.37 9.30 -1.40
C ALA A 340 8.09 7.96 -0.70
N GLY A 341 6.82 7.70 -0.39
CA GLY A 341 6.38 6.54 0.36
C GLY A 341 6.40 6.80 1.87
N ARG A 342 5.52 6.12 2.58
CA ARG A 342 5.48 6.13 4.05
C ARG A 342 5.91 4.77 4.57
N ARG A 343 7.01 4.76 5.27
CA ARG A 343 7.64 3.58 5.88
C ARG A 343 7.10 3.31 7.27
#